data_4173b54535c2fddea7bcd16cc692cd7b
#
_entry.id   4173b54535c2fddea7bcd16cc692cd7b
#
_cell.length_a   1.000
_cell.length_b   1.000
_cell.length_c   1.000
_cell.angle_alpha   90.00
_cell.angle_beta   90.00
_cell.angle_gamma   90.00
#
_symmetry.space_group_name_H-M   'P 1'
#
loop_
_entity.id
_entity.type
_entity.pdbx_description
1 polymer ?
#
loop_
_entity_poly.entity_id
_entity_poly.type
_entity_poly.pdbx_seq_one_letter_code
_entity_poly.pdbx_strand_id
1 'polypeptide(L)'
;MLPVIVLDSTALHGRNSLAGANITLLLALAKIGEIRLVVPEVVLLELSRQWAEEVQSAADGIGRSVAKLNTALRDVGQQPLLVPVTALDRSVFYDHVSALLKDKRVEVSPPPEVSVIDLMHKDLDVRKPFIRSGKGFRDALTWETIKQVCTDLAEPANLVVFVTDNHTDFCVRENGPLHPDLRNDLHPSQRFDVQPSVKALLDHAELDPIVKRFRVLEATFTPPRLLELVESAVLELVGQGVYEALGVYEGSGLYSVPIHVGLDDVAFDEILIDENSIRSDIYRVGDELTIQVTVDTECSFDGFINKSDYFVADDETGLSLFEDWNDHVFRVGARREVRFTLNGSFTEDALDTLSLTVDDATDI
;
A
#
# COMPACT_ATOMS: atom_id res chain seq x y z
N MET A 1 13.21 -10.87 24.09
CA MET A 1 11.75 -10.98 23.97
C MET A 1 11.41 -10.72 22.52
N LEU A 2 10.49 -11.49 21.95
CA LEU A 2 10.11 -11.30 20.56
C LEU A 2 9.15 -10.11 20.46
N PRO A 3 9.41 -9.12 19.58
CA PRO A 3 8.44 -8.07 19.30
C PRO A 3 7.19 -8.66 18.63
N VAL A 4 6.01 -8.16 19.03
CA VAL A 4 4.73 -8.54 18.45
C VAL A 4 4.27 -7.42 17.54
N ILE A 5 3.96 -7.74 16.31
CA ILE A 5 3.56 -6.78 15.28
C ILE A 5 2.14 -7.10 14.84
N VAL A 6 1.27 -6.11 14.86
CA VAL A 6 -0.10 -6.24 14.37
C VAL A 6 -0.26 -5.35 13.13
N LEU A 7 -0.72 -5.93 12.02
CA LEU A 7 -0.89 -5.22 10.77
C LEU A 7 -2.36 -4.83 10.55
N ASP A 8 -2.59 -3.60 10.16
CA ASP A 8 -3.85 -3.09 9.67
C ASP A 8 -4.00 -3.31 8.15
N SER A 9 -5.20 -3.10 7.61
CA SER A 9 -5.47 -3.15 6.17
C SER A 9 -4.63 -2.13 5.39
N THR A 10 -4.42 -0.95 5.94
CA THR A 10 -3.58 0.10 5.34
C THR A 10 -2.12 -0.30 5.17
N ALA A 11 -1.61 -1.16 6.05
CA ALA A 11 -0.24 -1.69 5.96
C ALA A 11 -0.09 -2.77 4.87
N LEU A 12 -1.20 -3.35 4.42
CA LEU A 12 -1.27 -4.44 3.45
C LEU A 12 -1.94 -4.04 2.13
N HIS A 13 -2.30 -2.76 1.99
CA HIS A 13 -2.96 -2.23 0.80
C HIS A 13 -1.93 -1.73 -0.22
N GLY A 14 -2.27 -1.83 -1.51
CA GLY A 14 -1.45 -1.36 -2.62
C GLY A 14 -1.27 -2.41 -3.71
N ARG A 15 -0.73 -2.01 -4.86
CA ARG A 15 -0.60 -2.84 -6.07
C ARG A 15 0.13 -4.17 -5.84
N ASN A 16 1.04 -4.21 -4.87
CA ASN A 16 1.84 -5.38 -4.51
C ASN A 16 1.84 -5.63 -2.99
N SER A 17 0.74 -5.37 -2.31
CA SER A 17 0.64 -5.33 -0.85
C SER A 17 1.26 -6.52 -0.10
N LEU A 18 1.22 -7.72 -0.70
CA LEU A 18 1.81 -8.92 -0.10
C LEU A 18 3.11 -9.36 -0.78
N ALA A 19 3.53 -8.70 -1.86
CA ALA A 19 4.72 -9.02 -2.64
C ALA A 19 5.83 -7.95 -2.52
N GLY A 20 5.56 -6.80 -1.91
CA GLY A 20 6.54 -5.75 -1.67
C GLY A 20 7.71 -6.23 -0.82
N ALA A 21 8.96 -5.72 -1.02
CA ALA A 21 10.14 -6.20 -0.30
C ALA A 21 10.00 -6.03 1.21
N ASN A 22 9.46 -4.91 1.67
CA ASN A 22 9.30 -4.66 3.10
C ASN A 22 8.38 -5.69 3.75
N ILE A 23 7.24 -5.99 3.13
CA ILE A 23 6.32 -7.00 3.65
C ILE A 23 6.88 -8.42 3.48
N THR A 24 7.59 -8.71 2.38
CA THR A 24 8.26 -10.01 2.17
C THR A 24 9.33 -10.23 3.22
N LEU A 25 10.16 -9.23 3.53
CA LEU A 25 11.14 -9.29 4.62
C LEU A 25 10.47 -9.52 5.97
N LEU A 26 9.39 -8.80 6.26
CA LEU A 26 8.63 -8.96 7.51
C LEU A 26 8.03 -10.37 7.64
N LEU A 27 7.45 -10.90 6.56
CA LEU A 27 6.91 -12.26 6.49
C LEU A 27 8.03 -13.31 6.67
N ALA A 28 9.21 -13.09 6.09
CA ALA A 28 10.36 -13.98 6.25
C ALA A 28 10.87 -13.98 7.70
N LEU A 29 10.95 -12.82 8.36
CA LEU A 29 11.30 -12.70 9.77
C LEU A 29 10.29 -13.43 10.68
N ALA A 30 8.99 -13.35 10.36
CA ALA A 30 7.96 -14.12 11.07
C ALA A 30 8.13 -15.62 10.87
N LYS A 31 8.41 -16.08 9.63
CA LYS A 31 8.61 -17.48 9.28
C LYS A 31 9.75 -18.12 10.09
N ILE A 32 10.84 -17.42 10.28
CA ILE A 32 12.00 -17.91 11.07
C ILE A 32 11.86 -17.70 12.59
N GLY A 33 10.82 -16.99 13.02
CA GLY A 33 10.51 -16.78 14.45
C GLY A 33 11.30 -15.66 15.11
N GLU A 34 11.79 -14.67 14.38
CA GLU A 34 12.43 -13.47 14.91
C GLU A 34 11.42 -12.43 15.42
N ILE A 35 10.19 -12.51 14.93
CA ILE A 35 9.05 -11.67 15.32
C ILE A 35 7.79 -12.53 15.43
N ARG A 36 6.80 -12.09 16.22
CA ARG A 36 5.43 -12.59 16.16
C ARG A 36 4.59 -11.62 15.34
N LEU A 37 4.09 -12.08 14.20
CA LEU A 37 3.28 -11.25 13.30
C LEU A 37 1.82 -11.69 13.37
N VAL A 38 0.92 -10.73 13.57
CA VAL A 38 -0.52 -10.95 13.73
C VAL A 38 -1.28 -10.09 12.73
N VAL A 39 -2.21 -10.70 12.04
CA VAL A 39 -3.19 -10.01 11.16
C VAL A 39 -4.58 -10.26 11.75
N PRO A 40 -5.31 -9.24 12.21
CA PRO A 40 -6.70 -9.41 12.59
C PRO A 40 -7.53 -9.95 11.44
N GLU A 41 -8.40 -10.93 11.69
CA GLU A 41 -9.23 -11.53 10.63
C GLU A 41 -10.14 -10.48 9.96
N VAL A 42 -10.59 -9.47 10.71
CA VAL A 42 -11.38 -8.36 10.16
C VAL A 42 -10.61 -7.60 9.08
N VAL A 43 -9.30 -7.45 9.22
CA VAL A 43 -8.41 -6.85 8.22
C VAL A 43 -8.38 -7.71 6.95
N LEU A 44 -8.23 -9.02 7.10
CA LEU A 44 -8.23 -9.93 5.96
C LEU A 44 -9.56 -9.95 5.21
N LEU A 45 -10.68 -9.89 5.94
CA LEU A 45 -12.01 -9.78 5.35
C LEU A 45 -12.20 -8.45 4.59
N GLU A 46 -11.64 -7.37 5.11
CA GLU A 46 -11.66 -6.06 4.45
C GLU A 46 -10.84 -6.06 3.16
N LEU A 47 -9.61 -6.57 3.19
CA LEU A 47 -8.78 -6.72 2.00
C LEU A 47 -9.45 -7.58 0.93
N SER A 48 -10.11 -8.69 1.35
CA SER A 48 -10.86 -9.56 0.44
C SER A 48 -12.02 -8.83 -0.25
N ARG A 49 -12.69 -7.94 0.47
CA ARG A 49 -13.76 -7.10 -0.10
C ARG A 49 -13.19 -6.09 -1.09
N GLN A 50 -12.12 -5.39 -0.71
CA GLN A 50 -11.47 -4.39 -1.57
C GLN A 50 -10.99 -5.04 -2.88
N TRP A 51 -10.29 -6.17 -2.78
CA TRP A 51 -9.86 -6.93 -3.95
C TRP A 51 -11.01 -7.32 -4.87
N ALA A 52 -12.14 -7.81 -4.31
CA ALA A 52 -13.30 -8.17 -5.10
C ALA A 52 -13.94 -6.96 -5.82
N GLU A 53 -13.96 -5.81 -5.16
CA GLU A 53 -14.43 -4.53 -5.75
C GLU A 53 -13.52 -4.08 -6.89
N GLU A 54 -12.20 -4.24 -6.76
CA GLU A 54 -11.21 -3.95 -7.82
C GLU A 54 -11.42 -4.85 -9.04
N VAL A 55 -11.47 -6.15 -8.81
CA VAL A 55 -11.70 -7.12 -9.87
C VAL A 55 -13.02 -6.84 -10.60
N GLN A 56 -14.09 -6.50 -9.86
CA GLN A 56 -15.36 -6.16 -10.46
C GLN A 56 -15.28 -4.87 -11.28
N SER A 57 -14.60 -3.84 -10.76
CA SER A 57 -14.40 -2.57 -11.48
C SER A 57 -13.63 -2.76 -12.79
N ALA A 58 -12.55 -3.55 -12.75
CA ALA A 58 -11.77 -3.91 -13.94
C ALA A 58 -12.63 -4.70 -14.96
N ALA A 59 -13.42 -5.66 -14.48
CA ALA A 59 -14.34 -6.45 -15.31
C ALA A 59 -15.38 -5.55 -16.01
N ASP A 60 -15.97 -4.60 -15.28
CA ASP A 60 -16.92 -3.63 -15.81
C ASP A 60 -16.26 -2.70 -16.86
N GLY A 61 -15.00 -2.33 -16.64
CA GLY A 61 -14.18 -1.57 -17.60
C GLY A 61 -14.00 -2.33 -18.92
N ILE A 62 -13.61 -3.59 -18.84
CA ILE A 62 -13.52 -4.48 -20.02
C ILE A 62 -14.87 -4.56 -20.73
N GLY A 63 -15.97 -4.77 -19.99
CA GLY A 63 -17.31 -4.84 -20.53
C GLY A 63 -17.70 -3.59 -21.33
N ARG A 64 -17.40 -2.40 -20.79
CA ARG A 64 -17.64 -1.12 -21.49
C ARG A 64 -16.81 -0.98 -22.77
N SER A 65 -15.52 -1.36 -22.71
CA SER A 65 -14.62 -1.31 -23.87
C SER A 65 -15.05 -2.27 -24.96
N VAL A 66 -15.45 -3.50 -24.61
CA VAL A 66 -16.01 -4.48 -25.55
C VAL A 66 -17.33 -3.98 -26.17
N ALA A 67 -18.21 -3.36 -25.38
CA ALA A 67 -19.46 -2.80 -25.91
C ALA A 67 -19.21 -1.68 -26.94
N LYS A 68 -18.24 -0.77 -26.68
CA LYS A 68 -17.84 0.26 -27.64
C LYS A 68 -17.29 -0.36 -28.94
N LEU A 69 -16.40 -1.35 -28.82
CA LEU A 69 -15.84 -2.06 -29.97
C LEU A 69 -16.92 -2.77 -30.77
N ASN A 70 -17.85 -3.45 -30.12
CA ASN A 70 -18.95 -4.14 -30.76
C ASN A 70 -19.90 -3.19 -31.51
N THR A 71 -20.05 -1.96 -31.02
CA THR A 71 -20.81 -0.93 -31.77
C THR A 71 -20.10 -0.60 -33.08
N ALA A 72 -18.80 -0.32 -33.04
CA ALA A 72 -18.02 -0.04 -34.25
C ALA A 72 -17.97 -1.23 -35.23
N LEU A 73 -17.84 -2.47 -34.73
CA LEU A 73 -17.87 -3.67 -35.57
C LEU A 73 -19.22 -3.85 -36.26
N ARG A 74 -20.32 -3.54 -35.60
CA ARG A 74 -21.67 -3.61 -36.16
C ARG A 74 -21.85 -2.62 -37.33
N ASP A 75 -21.27 -1.43 -37.23
CA ASP A 75 -21.34 -0.40 -38.27
C ASP A 75 -20.68 -0.85 -39.58
N VAL A 76 -19.74 -1.79 -39.53
CA VAL A 76 -19.07 -2.38 -40.70
C VAL A 76 -19.52 -3.82 -40.98
N GLY A 77 -20.61 -4.28 -40.38
CA GLY A 77 -21.21 -5.60 -40.63
C GLY A 77 -20.40 -6.78 -40.05
N GLN A 78 -19.51 -6.52 -39.10
CA GLN A 78 -18.71 -7.56 -38.43
C GLN A 78 -19.45 -8.18 -37.25
N GLN A 79 -19.07 -9.43 -36.90
CA GLN A 79 -19.62 -10.15 -35.74
C GLN A 79 -19.14 -9.52 -34.44
N PRO A 80 -19.99 -9.49 -33.38
CA PRO A 80 -19.59 -8.96 -32.09
C PRO A 80 -18.52 -9.85 -31.42
N LEU A 81 -17.56 -9.21 -30.78
CA LEU A 81 -16.58 -9.86 -29.92
C LEU A 81 -17.26 -10.27 -28.61
N LEU A 82 -17.08 -11.52 -28.21
CA LEU A 82 -17.50 -12.03 -26.91
C LEU A 82 -16.25 -12.23 -26.04
N VAL A 83 -16.13 -11.48 -24.98
CA VAL A 83 -15.09 -11.65 -23.96
C VAL A 83 -15.78 -12.19 -22.71
N PRO A 84 -15.51 -13.45 -22.31
CA PRO A 84 -16.05 -13.97 -21.07
C PRO A 84 -15.32 -13.27 -19.89
N VAL A 85 -16.08 -12.54 -19.10
CA VAL A 85 -15.58 -11.97 -17.85
C VAL A 85 -16.22 -12.77 -16.71
N THR A 86 -15.40 -13.46 -15.94
CA THR A 86 -15.86 -14.23 -14.77
C THR A 86 -15.69 -13.37 -13.53
N ALA A 87 -16.80 -13.09 -12.85
CA ALA A 87 -16.72 -12.51 -11.51
C ALA A 87 -16.04 -13.50 -10.56
N LEU A 88 -15.03 -13.05 -9.83
CA LEU A 88 -14.37 -13.83 -8.80
C LEU A 88 -14.98 -13.49 -7.43
N ASP A 89 -15.28 -14.55 -6.67
CA ASP A 89 -15.76 -14.39 -5.30
C ASP A 89 -14.60 -13.94 -4.37
N ARG A 90 -14.90 -13.09 -3.39
CA ARG A 90 -13.94 -12.61 -2.40
C ARG A 90 -13.27 -13.74 -1.60
N SER A 91 -13.90 -14.91 -1.50
CA SER A 91 -13.32 -16.08 -0.85
C SER A 91 -12.04 -16.57 -1.53
N VAL A 92 -11.91 -16.37 -2.85
CA VAL A 92 -10.70 -16.77 -3.60
C VAL A 92 -9.48 -16.02 -3.06
N PHE A 93 -9.60 -14.72 -2.83
CA PHE A 93 -8.54 -13.93 -2.24
C PHE A 93 -8.30 -14.32 -0.77
N TYR A 94 -9.37 -14.44 0.01
CA TYR A 94 -9.28 -14.81 1.43
C TYR A 94 -8.54 -16.14 1.62
N ASP A 95 -8.91 -17.17 0.88
CA ASP A 95 -8.31 -18.50 0.98
C ASP A 95 -6.84 -18.47 0.56
N HIS A 96 -6.53 -17.76 -0.53
CA HIS A 96 -5.17 -17.63 -1.03
C HIS A 96 -4.26 -16.94 0.00
N VAL A 97 -4.69 -15.77 0.50
CA VAL A 97 -3.90 -15.00 1.46
C VAL A 97 -3.79 -15.71 2.81
N SER A 98 -4.87 -16.36 3.28
CA SER A 98 -4.82 -17.16 4.50
C SER A 98 -3.80 -18.31 4.40
N ALA A 99 -3.72 -18.98 3.25
CA ALA A 99 -2.74 -20.03 3.02
C ALA A 99 -1.30 -19.50 3.02
N LEU A 100 -1.08 -18.34 2.37
CA LEU A 100 0.23 -17.65 2.35
C LEU A 100 0.66 -17.25 3.76
N LEU A 101 -0.21 -16.59 4.51
CA LEU A 101 0.08 -16.14 5.88
C LEU A 101 0.40 -17.33 6.78
N LYS A 102 -0.33 -18.44 6.65
CA LYS A 102 -0.07 -19.68 7.39
C LYS A 102 1.30 -20.28 7.05
N ASP A 103 1.69 -20.31 5.78
CA ASP A 103 3.04 -20.77 5.36
C ASP A 103 4.14 -19.92 6.00
N LYS A 104 3.93 -18.63 6.10
CA LYS A 104 4.85 -17.67 6.72
C LYS A 104 4.73 -17.60 8.25
N ARG A 105 3.95 -18.49 8.90
CA ARG A 105 3.71 -18.53 10.36
C ARG A 105 3.11 -17.24 10.92
N VAL A 106 2.39 -16.52 10.10
CA VAL A 106 1.63 -15.35 10.54
C VAL A 106 0.33 -15.81 11.17
N GLU A 107 0.02 -15.23 12.32
CA GLU A 107 -1.21 -15.52 13.05
C GLU A 107 -2.36 -14.68 12.47
N VAL A 108 -3.40 -15.34 11.94
CA VAL A 108 -4.66 -14.68 11.64
C VAL A 108 -5.53 -14.78 12.91
N SER A 109 -5.71 -13.66 13.60
CA SER A 109 -6.43 -13.63 14.87
C SER A 109 -7.91 -13.30 14.64
N PRO A 110 -8.84 -14.20 15.03
CA PRO A 110 -10.26 -13.91 14.94
C PRO A 110 -10.63 -12.76 15.90
N PRO A 111 -11.70 -12.00 15.60
CA PRO A 111 -12.17 -10.99 16.53
C PRO A 111 -12.58 -11.65 17.85
N PRO A 112 -12.21 -11.06 19.00
CA PRO A 112 -12.62 -11.57 20.30
C PRO A 112 -14.13 -11.45 20.50
N GLU A 113 -14.68 -12.19 21.44
CA GLU A 113 -16.06 -12.01 21.87
C GLU A 113 -16.21 -10.64 22.52
N VAL A 114 -16.92 -9.74 21.85
CA VAL A 114 -17.18 -8.36 22.32
C VAL A 114 -18.67 -8.15 22.48
N SER A 115 -19.07 -7.51 23.56
CA SER A 115 -20.46 -7.10 23.77
C SER A 115 -20.85 -6.04 22.72
N VAL A 116 -21.87 -6.33 21.93
CA VAL A 116 -22.44 -5.36 20.98
C VAL A 116 -22.90 -4.08 21.69
N ILE A 117 -23.41 -4.21 22.93
CA ILE A 117 -23.84 -3.07 23.75
C ILE A 117 -22.66 -2.19 24.12
N ASP A 118 -21.49 -2.78 24.44
CA ASP A 118 -20.28 -2.02 24.76
C ASP A 118 -19.75 -1.26 23.55
N LEU A 119 -19.78 -1.89 22.37
CA LEU A 119 -19.43 -1.21 21.12
C LEU A 119 -20.39 -0.06 20.81
N MET A 120 -21.70 -0.25 21.02
CA MET A 120 -22.72 0.81 20.88
C MET A 120 -22.45 1.97 21.81
N HIS A 121 -22.11 1.71 23.09
CA HIS A 121 -21.76 2.78 24.03
C HIS A 121 -20.53 3.54 23.57
N LYS A 122 -19.48 2.85 23.11
CA LYS A 122 -18.28 3.51 22.57
C LYS A 122 -18.61 4.39 21.35
N ASP A 123 -19.49 3.93 20.44
CA ASP A 123 -19.94 4.72 19.29
C ASP A 123 -20.73 5.95 19.70
N LEU A 124 -21.72 5.79 20.60
CA LEU A 124 -22.54 6.91 21.10
C LEU A 124 -21.70 7.96 21.85
N ASP A 125 -20.69 7.52 22.59
CA ASP A 125 -19.77 8.39 23.33
C ASP A 125 -18.65 8.96 22.41
N VAL A 126 -18.63 8.59 21.14
CA VAL A 126 -17.60 8.98 20.15
C VAL A 126 -16.18 8.66 20.67
N ARG A 127 -16.02 7.55 21.39
CA ARG A 127 -14.71 7.08 21.85
C ARG A 127 -13.97 6.42 20.70
N LYS A 128 -12.70 6.78 20.52
CA LYS A 128 -11.86 6.18 19.48
C LYS A 128 -11.90 4.65 19.52
N PRO A 129 -11.90 3.99 18.35
CA PRO A 129 -11.76 4.53 17.00
C PRO A 129 -13.06 5.05 16.36
N PHE A 130 -14.17 5.09 17.07
CA PHE A 130 -15.42 5.66 16.53
C PHE A 130 -15.32 7.16 16.31
N ILE A 131 -16.01 7.63 15.25
CA ILE A 131 -16.12 9.04 14.89
C ILE A 131 -17.59 9.46 14.76
N ARG A 132 -17.85 10.76 14.85
CA ARG A 132 -19.23 11.32 14.85
C ARG A 132 -20.11 10.91 13.66
N SER A 133 -19.52 10.45 12.56
CA SER A 133 -20.26 9.97 11.38
C SER A 133 -20.80 8.54 11.52
N GLY A 134 -20.61 7.88 12.67
CA GLY A 134 -21.00 6.47 12.89
C GLY A 134 -20.11 5.47 12.16
N LYS A 135 -18.92 5.90 11.73
CA LYS A 135 -17.87 5.03 11.17
C LYS A 135 -16.93 4.57 12.29
N GLY A 136 -16.15 3.50 12.04
CA GLY A 136 -15.12 2.99 12.96
C GLY A 136 -15.41 1.60 13.51
N PHE A 137 -16.51 0.93 13.06
CA PHE A 137 -16.85 -0.40 13.59
C PHE A 137 -15.76 -1.44 13.30
N ARG A 138 -15.17 -1.44 12.09
CA ARG A 138 -14.07 -2.34 11.72
C ARG A 138 -12.82 -2.04 12.53
N ASP A 139 -12.49 -0.76 12.65
CA ASP A 139 -11.37 -0.27 13.45
C ASP A 139 -11.53 -0.64 14.92
N ALA A 140 -12.76 -0.61 15.43
CA ALA A 140 -13.06 -1.06 16.78
C ALA A 140 -12.82 -2.57 16.95
N LEU A 141 -13.21 -3.41 16.01
CA LEU A 141 -12.90 -4.84 16.03
C LEU A 141 -11.40 -5.11 15.93
N THR A 142 -10.69 -4.37 15.07
CA THR A 142 -9.22 -4.41 15.00
C THR A 142 -8.62 -4.05 16.36
N TRP A 143 -9.10 -2.98 16.99
CA TRP A 143 -8.64 -2.56 18.31
C TRP A 143 -8.90 -3.60 19.40
N GLU A 144 -10.09 -4.20 19.41
CA GLU A 144 -10.43 -5.28 20.36
C GLU A 144 -9.50 -6.49 20.19
N THR A 145 -9.16 -6.83 18.92
CA THR A 145 -8.18 -7.89 18.65
C THR A 145 -6.79 -7.51 19.19
N ILE A 146 -6.35 -6.26 19.01
CA ILE A 146 -5.08 -5.77 19.57
C ILE A 146 -5.06 -5.88 21.10
N LYS A 147 -6.14 -5.52 21.77
CA LYS A 147 -6.25 -5.65 23.25
C LYS A 147 -6.14 -7.11 23.68
N GLN A 148 -6.77 -8.03 22.94
CA GLN A 148 -6.66 -9.45 23.22
C GLN A 148 -5.21 -9.92 23.06
N VAL A 149 -4.55 -9.54 21.95
CA VAL A 149 -3.12 -9.85 21.73
C VAL A 149 -2.26 -9.32 22.88
N CYS A 150 -2.48 -8.09 23.35
CA CYS A 150 -1.76 -7.53 24.52
C CYS A 150 -2.04 -8.29 25.81
N THR A 151 -3.29 -8.75 26.01
CA THR A 151 -3.69 -9.50 27.21
C THR A 151 -3.08 -10.90 27.24
N ASP A 152 -2.92 -11.53 26.09
CA ASP A 152 -2.37 -12.88 25.97
C ASP A 152 -0.85 -12.92 26.10
N LEU A 153 -0.20 -11.76 26.19
CA LEU A 153 1.24 -11.70 26.43
C LEU A 153 1.58 -12.11 27.87
N ALA A 154 2.55 -13.00 28.00
CA ALA A 154 3.03 -13.44 29.31
C ALA A 154 3.58 -12.28 30.16
N GLU A 155 4.11 -11.26 29.52
CA GLU A 155 4.67 -10.07 30.16
C GLU A 155 4.22 -8.79 29.42
N PRO A 156 3.58 -7.83 30.11
CA PRO A 156 3.21 -6.55 29.52
C PRO A 156 4.40 -5.70 29.02
N ALA A 157 5.61 -6.04 29.45
CA ALA A 157 6.84 -5.39 28.99
C ALA A 157 7.23 -5.76 27.54
N ASN A 158 6.59 -6.77 26.94
CA ASN A 158 6.80 -7.07 25.53
C ASN A 158 6.29 -5.93 24.67
N LEU A 159 7.11 -5.55 23.68
CA LEU A 159 6.72 -4.51 22.73
C LEU A 159 5.65 -5.05 21.78
N VAL A 160 4.56 -4.32 21.65
CA VAL A 160 3.55 -4.50 20.61
C VAL A 160 3.61 -3.28 19.69
N VAL A 161 3.77 -3.49 18.40
CA VAL A 161 3.74 -2.42 17.39
C VAL A 161 2.54 -2.64 16.48
N PHE A 162 1.71 -1.64 16.40
CA PHE A 162 0.58 -1.60 15.47
C PHE A 162 0.99 -0.81 14.22
N VAL A 163 0.86 -1.41 13.05
CA VAL A 163 1.21 -0.77 11.79
C VAL A 163 -0.07 -0.35 11.09
N THR A 164 -0.30 0.95 10.99
CA THR A 164 -1.47 1.55 10.36
C THR A 164 -1.19 2.97 9.88
N ASP A 165 -1.64 3.32 8.70
CA ASP A 165 -1.66 4.70 8.21
C ASP A 165 -2.95 5.45 8.65
N ASN A 166 -3.91 4.75 9.25
CA ASN A 166 -5.13 5.34 9.77
C ASN A 166 -4.90 6.10 11.09
N HIS A 167 -4.04 7.13 11.03
CA HIS A 167 -3.71 7.95 12.19
C HIS A 167 -4.91 8.70 12.76
N THR A 168 -5.91 9.02 11.93
CA THR A 168 -7.09 9.79 12.38
C THR A 168 -7.93 9.03 13.39
N ASP A 169 -7.99 7.71 13.32
CA ASP A 169 -8.82 6.88 14.19
C ASP A 169 -8.05 6.31 15.38
N PHE A 170 -6.73 6.15 15.26
CA PHE A 170 -5.93 5.54 16.32
C PHE A 170 -4.98 6.49 17.04
N CYS A 171 -4.57 7.61 16.44
CA CYS A 171 -3.56 8.50 16.99
C CYS A 171 -4.11 9.87 17.38
N VAL A 172 -3.37 10.62 18.20
CA VAL A 172 -3.69 12.01 18.56
C VAL A 172 -3.50 12.95 17.35
N ARG A 173 -2.53 12.62 16.50
CA ARG A 173 -2.19 13.34 15.27
C ARG A 173 -1.39 12.41 14.37
N GLU A 174 -1.18 12.81 13.14
CA GLU A 174 -0.28 12.13 12.20
C GLU A 174 1.10 11.90 12.83
N ASN A 175 1.63 10.69 12.67
CA ASN A 175 2.89 10.24 13.30
C ASN A 175 2.98 10.51 14.81
N GLY A 176 1.83 10.59 15.46
CA GLY A 176 1.71 10.89 16.89
C GLY A 176 1.49 9.65 17.74
N PRO A 177 1.47 9.82 19.06
CA PRO A 177 1.21 8.70 19.98
C PRO A 177 -0.23 8.21 19.86
N LEU A 178 -0.44 6.98 20.31
CA LEU A 178 -1.76 6.36 20.45
C LEU A 178 -2.73 7.30 21.19
N HIS A 179 -3.99 7.38 20.71
CA HIS A 179 -5.01 8.22 21.33
C HIS A 179 -5.26 7.80 22.78
N PRO A 180 -5.47 8.78 23.72
CA PRO A 180 -5.68 8.46 25.14
C PRO A 180 -6.82 7.48 25.40
N ASP A 181 -7.92 7.54 24.66
CA ASP A 181 -9.06 6.61 24.80
C ASP A 181 -8.60 5.16 24.60
N LEU A 182 -7.73 4.93 23.62
CA LEU A 182 -7.18 3.61 23.29
C LEU A 182 -6.06 3.22 24.26
N ARG A 183 -5.22 4.19 24.63
CA ARG A 183 -4.14 3.93 25.61
C ARG A 183 -4.68 3.50 26.96
N ASN A 184 -5.81 4.03 27.40
CA ASN A 184 -6.48 3.68 28.66
C ASN A 184 -7.06 2.26 28.66
N ASP A 185 -7.28 1.66 27.48
CA ASP A 185 -7.73 0.27 27.34
C ASP A 185 -6.58 -0.75 27.58
N LEU A 186 -5.33 -0.30 27.53
CA LEU A 186 -4.15 -1.15 27.70
C LEU A 186 -3.61 -1.11 29.14
N HIS A 187 -2.92 -2.19 29.55
CA HIS A 187 -2.23 -2.19 30.83
C HIS A 187 -1.21 -1.03 30.91
N PRO A 188 -1.07 -0.30 32.03
CA PRO A 188 -0.17 0.85 32.13
C PRO A 188 1.29 0.55 31.76
N SER A 189 1.78 -0.64 32.07
CA SER A 189 3.14 -1.08 31.74
C SER A 189 3.28 -1.70 30.35
N GLN A 190 2.18 -1.81 29.56
CA GLN A 190 2.26 -2.32 28.19
C GLN A 190 3.09 -1.38 27.31
N ARG A 191 4.17 -1.90 26.75
CA ARG A 191 4.95 -1.22 25.72
C ARG A 191 4.19 -1.34 24.41
N PHE A 192 3.72 -0.21 23.91
CA PHE A 192 2.90 -0.14 22.70
C PHE A 192 3.33 1.04 21.85
N ASP A 193 3.53 0.81 20.56
CA ASP A 193 3.86 1.84 19.58
C ASP A 193 3.00 1.72 18.33
N VAL A 194 2.88 2.81 17.56
CA VAL A 194 2.16 2.86 16.29
C VAL A 194 3.14 3.32 15.21
N GLN A 195 3.20 2.57 14.12
CA GLN A 195 4.03 2.91 12.97
C GLN A 195 3.15 3.11 11.72
N PRO A 196 3.43 4.14 10.90
CA PRO A 196 2.58 4.47 9.75
C PRO A 196 2.73 3.49 8.57
N SER A 197 3.82 2.73 8.52
CA SER A 197 4.10 1.82 7.43
C SER A 197 5.01 0.67 7.85
N VAL A 198 5.05 -0.39 7.04
CA VAL A 198 6.00 -1.51 7.24
C VAL A 198 7.45 -1.02 7.13
N LYS A 199 7.75 -0.06 6.25
CA LYS A 199 9.08 0.56 6.17
C LYS A 199 9.47 1.23 7.49
N ALA A 200 8.61 2.10 8.03
CA ALA A 200 8.85 2.76 9.31
C ALA A 200 9.00 1.75 10.46
N LEU A 201 8.25 0.64 10.41
CA LEU A 201 8.41 -0.46 11.36
C LEU A 201 9.79 -1.10 11.25
N LEU A 202 10.30 -1.40 10.06
CA LEU A 202 11.61 -2.04 9.89
C LEU A 202 12.76 -1.14 10.36
N ASP A 203 12.58 0.19 10.28
CA ASP A 203 13.51 1.21 10.81
C ASP A 203 13.32 1.46 12.32
N HIS A 204 12.33 0.83 12.95
CA HIS A 204 12.08 0.99 14.40
C HIS A 204 13.28 0.49 15.23
N ALA A 205 13.63 1.24 16.28
CA ALA A 205 14.83 0.99 17.09
C ALA A 205 14.98 -0.43 17.65
N GLU A 206 13.87 -1.14 17.85
CA GLU A 206 13.88 -2.54 18.33
C GLU A 206 13.95 -3.58 17.20
N LEU A 207 13.51 -3.21 15.97
CA LEU A 207 13.55 -4.10 14.80
C LEU A 207 14.80 -3.90 13.96
N ASP A 208 15.29 -2.68 13.82
CA ASP A 208 16.48 -2.35 13.05
C ASP A 208 17.69 -3.27 13.33
N PRO A 209 18.03 -3.60 14.61
CA PRO A 209 19.11 -4.54 14.89
C PRO A 209 18.82 -5.97 14.40
N ILE A 210 17.54 -6.37 14.35
CA ILE A 210 17.12 -7.67 13.81
C ILE A 210 17.31 -7.64 12.29
N VAL A 211 16.74 -6.64 11.62
CA VAL A 211 16.80 -6.45 10.16
C VAL A 211 18.26 -6.39 9.67
N LYS A 212 19.11 -5.62 10.33
CA LYS A 212 20.53 -5.47 9.97
C LYS A 212 21.30 -6.78 9.97
N ARG A 213 20.92 -7.78 10.77
CA ARG A 213 21.56 -9.11 10.77
C ARG A 213 21.36 -9.87 9.45
N PHE A 214 20.30 -9.55 8.71
CA PHE A 214 19.93 -10.21 7.47
C PHE A 214 20.32 -9.41 6.23
N ARG A 215 20.85 -8.21 6.40
CA ARG A 215 21.32 -7.38 5.30
C ARG A 215 22.56 -8.00 4.66
N VAL A 216 22.53 -8.19 3.36
CA VAL A 216 23.67 -8.66 2.57
C VAL A 216 24.49 -7.45 2.14
N LEU A 217 25.75 -7.39 2.57
CA LEU A 217 26.65 -6.26 2.28
C LEU A 217 27.37 -6.36 0.93
N GLU A 218 27.29 -7.50 0.25
CA GLU A 218 27.95 -7.70 -1.03
C GLU A 218 27.09 -7.23 -2.19
N ALA A 219 27.69 -6.57 -3.16
CA ALA A 219 27.04 -6.15 -4.38
C ALA A 219 26.66 -7.37 -5.24
N THR A 220 25.46 -7.89 -5.04
CA THR A 220 24.92 -9.02 -5.81
C THR A 220 24.62 -8.58 -7.25
N PHE A 221 24.38 -7.29 -7.47
CA PHE A 221 24.05 -6.72 -8.78
C PHE A 221 25.08 -5.70 -9.23
N THR A 222 25.45 -5.77 -10.50
CA THR A 222 26.24 -4.72 -11.13
C THR A 222 25.38 -3.48 -11.38
N PRO A 223 25.95 -2.26 -11.34
CA PRO A 223 25.20 -1.04 -11.62
C PRO A 223 24.40 -1.07 -12.94
N PRO A 224 24.94 -1.59 -14.07
CA PRO A 224 24.16 -1.70 -15.30
C PRO A 224 22.94 -2.64 -15.17
N ARG A 225 23.06 -3.73 -14.41
CA ARG A 225 21.94 -4.65 -14.21
C ARG A 225 20.85 -4.04 -13.32
N LEU A 226 21.25 -3.28 -12.29
CA LEU A 226 20.29 -2.53 -11.46
C LEU A 226 19.55 -1.48 -12.29
N LEU A 227 20.26 -0.75 -13.15
CA LEU A 227 19.65 0.23 -14.05
C LEU A 227 18.61 -0.43 -14.96
N GLU A 228 18.96 -1.53 -15.63
CA GLU A 228 18.05 -2.28 -16.50
C GLU A 228 16.77 -2.72 -15.77
N LEU A 229 16.90 -3.21 -14.53
CA LEU A 229 15.76 -3.62 -13.71
C LEU A 229 14.88 -2.43 -13.33
N VAL A 230 15.50 -1.30 -12.96
CA VAL A 230 14.79 -0.05 -12.62
C VAL A 230 14.06 0.49 -13.84
N GLU A 231 14.75 0.61 -14.99
CA GLU A 231 14.17 1.07 -16.25
C GLU A 231 12.95 0.24 -16.63
N SER A 232 13.07 -1.09 -16.58
CA SER A 232 11.96 -1.99 -16.92
C SER A 232 10.73 -1.73 -16.04
N ALA A 233 10.92 -1.55 -14.73
CA ALA A 233 9.81 -1.38 -13.81
C ALA A 233 9.18 0.02 -13.87
N VAL A 234 10.02 1.07 -13.99
CA VAL A 234 9.56 2.46 -13.96
C VAL A 234 8.92 2.87 -15.29
N LEU A 235 9.48 2.43 -16.42
CA LEU A 235 8.92 2.75 -17.74
C LEU A 235 7.57 2.07 -18.02
N GLU A 236 7.25 0.99 -17.31
CA GLU A 236 5.91 0.40 -17.36
C GLU A 236 4.80 1.34 -16.86
N LEU A 237 5.15 2.38 -16.07
CA LEU A 237 4.19 3.36 -15.57
C LEU A 237 3.78 4.38 -16.64
N VAL A 238 4.60 4.61 -17.66
CA VAL A 238 4.33 5.60 -18.71
C VAL A 238 3.04 5.27 -19.45
N GLY A 239 2.17 6.25 -19.55
CA GLY A 239 0.82 6.10 -20.11
C GLY A 239 -0.22 5.55 -19.15
N GLN A 240 0.15 5.22 -17.90
CA GLN A 240 -0.81 4.82 -16.87
C GLN A 240 -1.22 6.03 -16.03
N GLY A 241 -2.48 6.02 -15.56
CA GLY A 241 -2.94 6.99 -14.56
C GLY A 241 -2.15 6.84 -13.25
N VAL A 242 -1.80 7.97 -12.63
CA VAL A 242 -0.99 7.96 -11.39
C VAL A 242 -1.66 7.14 -10.29
N TYR A 243 -2.96 7.27 -10.11
CA TYR A 243 -3.74 6.50 -9.14
C TYR A 243 -3.71 5.00 -9.45
N GLU A 244 -3.90 4.63 -10.73
CA GLU A 244 -3.86 3.24 -11.18
C GLU A 244 -2.46 2.63 -11.05
N ALA A 245 -1.44 3.39 -11.46
CA ALA A 245 -0.05 2.97 -11.44
C ALA A 245 0.47 2.69 -10.03
N LEU A 246 0.06 3.50 -9.06
CA LEU A 246 0.51 3.40 -7.67
C LEU A 246 -0.46 2.62 -6.76
N GLY A 247 -1.55 2.07 -7.33
CA GLY A 247 -2.53 1.30 -6.58
C GLY A 247 -3.34 2.12 -5.58
N VAL A 248 -3.46 3.44 -5.80
CA VAL A 248 -4.21 4.36 -4.95
C VAL A 248 -5.60 4.57 -5.54
N TYR A 249 -6.64 4.50 -4.72
CA TYR A 249 -8.03 4.69 -5.19
C TYR A 249 -8.48 6.13 -5.03
N GLU A 250 -8.89 6.71 -6.14
CA GLU A 250 -9.54 8.01 -6.16
C GLU A 250 -10.83 7.98 -5.31
N GLY A 251 -10.94 8.88 -4.33
CA GLY A 251 -12.18 9.08 -3.56
C GLY A 251 -12.36 8.24 -2.31
N SER A 252 -11.41 7.41 -1.90
CA SER A 252 -11.51 6.65 -0.64
C SER A 252 -11.39 7.53 0.62
N GLY A 253 -10.81 8.72 0.50
CA GLY A 253 -10.56 9.65 1.62
C GLY A 253 -9.58 9.11 2.68
N LEU A 254 -9.06 7.90 2.47
CA LEU A 254 -8.17 7.18 3.38
C LEU A 254 -6.70 7.23 2.95
N TYR A 255 -6.43 7.56 1.69
CA TYR A 255 -5.07 7.54 1.15
C TYR A 255 -4.75 8.90 0.52
N SER A 256 -3.69 9.55 0.99
CA SER A 256 -3.11 10.68 0.30
C SER A 256 -2.37 10.16 -0.93
N VAL A 257 -2.59 10.78 -2.08
CA VAL A 257 -1.74 10.53 -3.24
C VAL A 257 -0.34 11.00 -2.89
N PRO A 258 0.67 10.13 -2.94
CA PRO A 258 2.03 10.49 -2.55
C PRO A 258 2.67 11.53 -3.50
N ILE A 259 2.06 11.76 -4.67
CA ILE A 259 2.50 12.72 -5.67
C ILE A 259 1.38 13.73 -5.91
N HIS A 260 1.61 14.98 -5.50
CA HIS A 260 0.63 16.06 -5.66
C HIS A 260 0.88 16.84 -6.94
N VAL A 261 0.16 16.52 -8.01
CA VAL A 261 0.28 17.23 -9.29
C VAL A 261 -0.75 18.36 -9.45
N GLY A 262 -1.86 18.29 -8.74
CA GLY A 262 -2.94 19.30 -8.79
C GLY A 262 -3.74 19.30 -10.08
N LEU A 263 -3.78 18.18 -10.81
CA LEU A 263 -4.50 17.98 -12.06
C LEU A 263 -5.53 16.86 -11.90
N ASP A 264 -6.56 16.89 -12.72
CA ASP A 264 -7.54 15.82 -12.88
C ASP A 264 -7.05 14.80 -13.93
N ASP A 265 -7.41 13.53 -13.80
CA ASP A 265 -7.06 12.41 -14.70
C ASP A 265 -5.55 12.36 -15.01
N VAL A 266 -4.72 12.50 -14.00
CA VAL A 266 -3.27 12.57 -14.13
C VAL A 266 -2.68 11.23 -14.57
N ALA A 267 -1.86 11.27 -15.64
CA ALA A 267 -1.09 10.12 -16.12
C ALA A 267 0.40 10.46 -16.22
N PHE A 268 1.25 9.44 -16.10
CA PHE A 268 2.68 9.58 -16.41
C PHE A 268 2.88 9.70 -17.91
N ASP A 269 3.51 10.80 -18.35
CA ASP A 269 3.84 11.06 -19.76
C ASP A 269 5.28 10.64 -20.09
N GLU A 270 6.23 11.07 -19.25
CA GLU A 270 7.65 10.76 -19.39
C GLU A 270 8.29 10.60 -18.01
N ILE A 271 9.25 9.68 -17.89
CA ILE A 271 10.03 9.47 -16.66
C ILE A 271 11.51 9.41 -17.02
N LEU A 272 12.29 10.37 -16.50
CA LEU A 272 13.73 10.46 -16.66
C LEU A 272 14.41 9.99 -15.38
N ILE A 273 15.24 8.96 -15.47
CA ILE A 273 15.90 8.32 -14.32
C ILE A 273 17.25 9.00 -14.05
N ASP A 274 17.50 9.40 -12.80
CA ASP A 274 18.84 9.76 -12.34
C ASP A 274 19.61 8.49 -11.95
N GLU A 275 20.41 7.98 -12.86
CA GLU A 275 21.23 6.77 -12.67
C GLU A 275 22.14 6.86 -11.43
N ASN A 276 22.59 8.07 -11.05
CA ASN A 276 23.50 8.28 -9.93
C ASN A 276 22.77 8.20 -8.57
N SER A 277 21.46 8.30 -8.58
CA SER A 277 20.61 8.22 -7.38
C SER A 277 20.29 6.79 -6.97
N ILE A 278 20.49 5.81 -7.85
CA ILE A 278 20.13 4.40 -7.60
C ILE A 278 20.86 3.87 -6.38
N ARG A 279 20.09 3.41 -5.39
CA ARG A 279 20.60 2.74 -4.17
C ARG A 279 19.84 1.44 -3.99
N SER A 280 20.52 0.41 -3.51
CA SER A 280 19.89 -0.89 -3.26
C SER A 280 20.28 -1.44 -1.90
N ASP A 281 19.31 -2.06 -1.23
CA ASP A 281 19.48 -2.85 -0.03
C ASP A 281 18.98 -4.27 -0.30
N ILE A 282 19.81 -5.25 0.04
CA ILE A 282 19.49 -6.67 -0.17
C ILE A 282 19.47 -7.36 1.19
N TYR A 283 18.45 -8.16 1.40
CA TYR A 283 18.27 -8.93 2.63
C TYR A 283 18.13 -10.41 2.29
N ARG A 284 18.80 -11.26 3.09
CA ARG A 284 18.70 -12.72 2.99
C ARG A 284 18.08 -13.28 4.25
N VAL A 285 16.95 -13.94 4.13
CA VAL A 285 16.29 -14.62 5.24
C VAL A 285 16.02 -16.07 4.82
N GLY A 286 16.84 -17.00 5.29
CA GLY A 286 16.84 -18.37 4.81
C GLY A 286 17.26 -18.44 3.34
N ASP A 287 16.46 -19.07 2.49
CA ASP A 287 16.68 -19.19 1.06
C ASP A 287 16.03 -18.04 0.26
N GLU A 288 15.28 -17.16 0.91
CA GLU A 288 14.63 -16.02 0.29
C GLU A 288 15.56 -14.80 0.33
N LEU A 289 15.70 -14.15 -0.83
CA LEU A 289 16.39 -12.88 -1.01
C LEU A 289 15.36 -11.82 -1.39
N THR A 290 15.45 -10.67 -0.76
CA THR A 290 14.65 -9.49 -1.10
C THR A 290 15.57 -8.35 -1.45
N ILE A 291 15.23 -7.60 -2.49
CA ILE A 291 15.91 -6.37 -2.87
C ILE A 291 14.94 -5.20 -2.79
N GLN A 292 15.38 -4.12 -2.19
CA GLN A 292 14.74 -2.82 -2.27
C GLN A 292 15.66 -1.87 -3.02
N VAL A 293 15.11 -1.16 -4.00
CA VAL A 293 15.85 -0.17 -4.78
C VAL A 293 15.13 1.16 -4.65
N THR A 294 15.89 2.24 -4.40
CA THR A 294 15.38 3.60 -4.46
C THR A 294 16.05 4.33 -5.61
N VAL A 295 15.30 5.16 -6.32
CA VAL A 295 15.77 5.96 -7.45
C VAL A 295 15.02 7.27 -7.52
N ASP A 296 15.74 8.35 -7.77
CA ASP A 296 15.19 9.68 -8.02
C ASP A 296 14.98 9.86 -9.53
N THR A 297 13.87 10.47 -9.89
CA THR A 297 13.45 10.65 -11.28
C THR A 297 12.84 12.04 -11.47
N GLU A 298 12.93 12.57 -12.69
CA GLU A 298 12.09 13.68 -13.12
C GLU A 298 10.91 13.10 -13.90
N CYS A 299 9.69 13.26 -13.37
CA CYS A 299 8.46 12.80 -13.99
C CYS A 299 7.74 13.95 -14.68
N SER A 300 7.36 13.75 -15.94
CA SER A 300 6.37 14.59 -16.64
C SER A 300 5.00 13.93 -16.55
N PHE A 301 4.01 14.74 -16.26
CA PHE A 301 2.62 14.32 -16.12
C PHE A 301 1.76 15.04 -17.15
N ASP A 302 0.75 14.34 -17.65
CA ASP A 302 -0.31 14.85 -18.49
C ASP A 302 -1.63 14.77 -17.71
N GLY A 303 -2.45 15.80 -17.78
CA GLY A 303 -3.72 15.83 -17.08
C GLY A 303 -4.57 17.04 -17.47
N PHE A 304 -5.66 17.24 -16.73
CA PHE A 304 -6.62 18.29 -17.00
C PHE A 304 -6.73 19.26 -15.83
N ILE A 305 -7.01 20.54 -16.15
CA ILE A 305 -7.25 21.58 -15.15
C ILE A 305 -8.39 22.48 -15.62
N ASN A 306 -9.24 22.93 -14.68
CA ASN A 306 -10.23 23.94 -15.01
C ASN A 306 -9.55 25.24 -15.47
N LYS A 307 -10.09 25.89 -16.49
CA LYS A 307 -9.54 27.16 -17.01
C LYS A 307 -9.44 28.25 -15.96
N SER A 308 -10.43 28.33 -15.05
CA SER A 308 -10.38 29.25 -13.91
C SER A 308 -9.16 29.02 -13.02
N ASP A 309 -8.84 27.77 -12.74
CA ASP A 309 -7.78 27.39 -11.83
C ASP A 309 -6.40 27.56 -12.49
N TYR A 310 -6.32 27.27 -13.80
CA TYR A 310 -5.11 27.52 -14.59
C TYR A 310 -4.68 29.00 -14.59
N PHE A 311 -5.64 29.94 -14.72
CA PHE A 311 -5.33 31.37 -14.74
C PHE A 311 -5.04 31.94 -13.34
N VAL A 312 -5.34 31.21 -12.27
CA VAL A 312 -5.02 31.57 -10.88
C VAL A 312 -3.75 30.90 -10.39
N ALA A 313 -3.33 29.81 -11.07
CA ALA A 313 -2.08 29.12 -10.76
C ALA A 313 -0.89 30.07 -10.97
N ASP A 314 -0.02 30.17 -9.99
CA ASP A 314 1.20 30.96 -10.07
C ASP A 314 2.18 30.35 -11.07
N ASP A 315 3.06 31.19 -11.65
CA ASP A 315 4.15 30.73 -12.56
C ASP A 315 5.07 29.68 -11.91
N GLU A 316 5.06 29.58 -10.57
CA GLU A 316 5.81 28.58 -9.80
C GLU A 316 5.24 27.15 -9.90
N THR A 317 3.99 26.98 -10.38
CA THR A 317 3.37 25.66 -10.50
C THR A 317 3.99 24.80 -11.59
N GLY A 318 4.75 25.39 -12.53
CA GLY A 318 5.44 24.68 -13.62
C GLY A 318 4.50 24.03 -14.62
N LEU A 319 3.25 24.51 -14.71
CA LEU A 319 2.26 23.98 -15.66
C LEU A 319 2.57 24.42 -17.10
N SER A 320 2.48 23.51 -18.02
CA SER A 320 2.64 23.74 -19.47
C SER A 320 1.32 23.45 -20.19
N LEU A 321 0.81 24.46 -20.92
CA LEU A 321 -0.42 24.29 -21.71
C LEU A 321 -0.13 23.45 -22.96
N PHE A 322 -0.83 22.32 -23.09
CA PHE A 322 -0.75 21.45 -24.27
C PHE A 322 -1.88 21.76 -25.27
N GLU A 323 -3.13 21.87 -24.76
CA GLU A 323 -4.31 22.01 -25.62
C GLU A 323 -5.47 22.71 -24.90
N ASP A 324 -6.22 23.52 -25.64
CA ASP A 324 -7.54 24.01 -25.22
C ASP A 324 -8.60 22.94 -25.51
N TRP A 325 -8.80 22.03 -24.51
CA TRP A 325 -9.57 20.80 -24.68
C TRP A 325 -11.06 21.05 -24.92
N ASN A 326 -11.64 21.99 -24.17
CA ASN A 326 -13.05 22.41 -24.33
C ASN A 326 -13.31 23.76 -23.64
N ASP A 327 -14.56 24.21 -23.61
CA ASP A 327 -14.92 25.52 -23.05
C ASP A 327 -14.55 25.71 -21.56
N HIS A 328 -14.32 24.64 -20.81
CA HIS A 328 -14.12 24.66 -19.36
C HIS A 328 -12.73 24.18 -18.91
N VAL A 329 -12.04 23.37 -19.71
CA VAL A 329 -10.86 22.61 -19.28
C VAL A 329 -9.72 22.76 -20.29
N PHE A 330 -8.51 22.93 -19.77
CA PHE A 330 -7.25 22.80 -20.49
C PHE A 330 -6.63 21.42 -20.25
N ARG A 331 -5.96 20.89 -21.27
CA ARG A 331 -5.00 19.80 -21.13
C ARG A 331 -3.63 20.40 -20.90
N VAL A 332 -2.97 20.01 -19.81
CA VAL A 332 -1.73 20.61 -19.36
C VAL A 332 -0.73 19.54 -18.94
N GLY A 333 0.55 19.86 -19.04
CA GLY A 333 1.63 19.09 -18.47
C GLY A 333 2.13 19.70 -17.16
N ALA A 334 2.63 18.85 -16.26
CA ALA A 334 3.34 19.26 -15.07
C ALA A 334 4.62 18.43 -14.91
N ARG A 335 5.63 18.97 -14.20
CA ARG A 335 6.85 18.23 -13.88
C ARG A 335 7.05 18.17 -12.37
N ARG A 336 7.54 17.04 -11.87
CA ARG A 336 7.90 16.83 -10.46
C ARG A 336 9.12 15.92 -10.38
N GLU A 337 9.91 16.16 -9.35
CA GLU A 337 10.94 15.22 -8.93
C GLU A 337 10.29 14.19 -8.02
N VAL A 338 10.43 12.92 -8.37
CA VAL A 338 9.77 11.79 -7.70
C VAL A 338 10.80 10.75 -7.34
N ARG A 339 10.77 10.31 -6.07
CA ARG A 339 11.53 9.15 -5.62
C ARG A 339 10.66 7.91 -5.69
N PHE A 340 11.06 6.94 -6.50
CA PHE A 340 10.46 5.62 -6.51
C PHE A 340 11.20 4.68 -5.56
N THR A 341 10.44 3.89 -4.84
CA THR A 341 10.91 2.71 -4.12
C THR A 341 10.39 1.48 -4.85
N LEU A 342 11.33 0.65 -5.32
CA LEU A 342 11.04 -0.57 -6.05
C LEU A 342 11.47 -1.78 -5.23
N ASN A 343 10.77 -2.88 -5.41
CA ASN A 343 10.98 -4.08 -4.66
C ASN A 343 11.01 -5.30 -5.57
N GLY A 344 11.78 -6.30 -5.16
CA GLY A 344 11.78 -7.62 -5.78
C GLY A 344 12.14 -8.70 -4.77
N SER A 345 11.64 -9.91 -5.00
CA SER A 345 12.06 -11.09 -4.25
C SER A 345 12.51 -12.18 -5.22
N PHE A 346 13.54 -12.91 -4.84
CA PHE A 346 14.15 -13.94 -5.69
C PHE A 346 14.86 -14.99 -4.85
N THR A 347 15.15 -16.13 -5.46
CA THR A 347 16.08 -17.15 -4.94
C THR A 347 17.39 -17.09 -5.71
N GLU A 348 18.49 -17.60 -5.15
CA GLU A 348 19.80 -17.57 -5.83
C GLU A 348 19.75 -18.19 -7.24
N ASP A 349 18.94 -19.23 -7.41
CA ASP A 349 18.79 -19.93 -8.70
C ASP A 349 17.91 -19.16 -9.71
N ALA A 350 17.23 -18.07 -9.28
CA ALA A 350 16.26 -17.33 -10.08
C ALA A 350 16.69 -15.86 -10.32
N LEU A 351 17.95 -15.53 -10.16
CA LEU A 351 18.50 -14.19 -10.37
C LEU A 351 18.19 -13.59 -11.75
N ASP A 352 18.19 -14.43 -12.80
CA ASP A 352 17.92 -14.02 -14.18
C ASP A 352 16.43 -13.69 -14.42
N THR A 353 15.55 -14.15 -13.57
CA THR A 353 14.08 -13.91 -13.68
C THR A 353 13.59 -12.82 -12.74
N LEU A 354 14.49 -12.16 -12.00
CA LEU A 354 14.13 -11.07 -11.12
C LEU A 354 13.51 -9.92 -11.93
N SER A 355 12.33 -9.50 -11.52
CA SER A 355 11.72 -8.24 -11.90
C SER A 355 11.52 -7.38 -10.66
N LEU A 356 11.64 -6.07 -10.81
CA LEU A 356 11.28 -5.11 -9.79
C LEU A 356 9.85 -4.61 -10.05
N THR A 357 9.18 -4.27 -8.97
CA THR A 357 7.86 -3.62 -9.03
C THR A 357 7.91 -2.35 -8.19
N VAL A 358 7.21 -1.32 -8.64
CA VAL A 358 7.09 -0.07 -7.88
C VAL A 358 6.21 -0.33 -6.66
N ASP A 359 6.75 -0.06 -5.47
CA ASP A 359 6.08 -0.21 -4.17
C ASP A 359 5.57 1.13 -3.65
N ASP A 360 6.37 2.20 -3.84
CA ASP A 360 6.05 3.53 -3.36
C ASP A 360 6.63 4.60 -4.29
N ALA A 361 6.01 5.78 -4.28
CA ALA A 361 6.48 6.96 -4.99
C ALA A 361 6.19 8.20 -4.14
N THR A 362 7.17 9.06 -3.97
CA THR A 362 7.06 10.28 -3.14
C THR A 362 7.67 11.47 -3.83
N ASP A 363 7.07 12.66 -3.68
CA ASP A 363 7.67 13.93 -4.09
C ASP A 363 8.97 14.17 -3.30
N ILE A 364 10.01 14.77 -3.97
CA ILE A 364 11.29 15.11 -3.36
C ILE A 364 11.47 16.64 -3.29
#